data_0d9bf19df8c3ec6399018110729f4c11
#
_entry.id   0d9bf19df8c3ec6399018110729f4c11
#
_cell.length_a   1.000
_cell.length_b   1.000
_cell.length_c   1.000
_cell.angle_alpha   90.00
_cell.angle_beta   90.00
_cell.angle_gamma   90.00
#
_symmetry.space_group_name_H-M   'P 1'
#
loop_
_entity.id
_entity.type
_entity.pdbx_description
1 polymer ?
#
loop_
_entity_poly.entity_id
_entity_poly.type
_entity_poly.pdbx_seq_one_letter_code
_entity_poly.pdbx_strand_id
1 'polypeptide(L)'
;MERCGWVSQDPLYIAYHDNEWGVPETDSKKLFEMICLEGQQAGVSWHTVLKKRENYRACFHQFVPVKVAAMQEEDVERLVQDAGIIRHRGKIQAIIGNARAYLQMEQNGEPFADFVWSFVNHQPQVTQATTLSEIPTSTPASDALSKALKKRGFKFVGTTICYSFMQACGLVNDHVVGCCCHPGNKP
;
A
#
# COMPACT_ATOMS: atom_id res chain seq x y z
N MET A 1 4.36 -22.03 -16.14
CA MET A 1 4.27 -21.54 -14.75
C MET A 1 3.00 -20.73 -14.58
N GLU A 2 2.34 -20.90 -13.47
CA GLU A 2 1.06 -20.26 -13.19
C GLU A 2 1.26 -18.96 -12.41
N ARG A 3 0.25 -18.11 -12.36
CA ARG A 3 0.22 -16.95 -11.46
C ARG A 3 -0.28 -17.37 -10.07
N CYS A 4 -0.08 -16.51 -9.07
CA CYS A 4 -0.66 -16.73 -7.75
C CYS A 4 -2.19 -16.88 -7.85
N GLY A 5 -2.77 -17.77 -7.04
CA GLY A 5 -4.18 -18.14 -7.16
C GLY A 5 -5.20 -17.04 -6.84
N TRP A 6 -4.76 -15.87 -6.33
CA TRP A 6 -5.65 -14.74 -6.10
C TRP A 6 -5.91 -13.88 -7.35
N VAL A 7 -5.13 -14.08 -8.43
CA VAL A 7 -5.25 -13.28 -9.65
C VAL A 7 -6.44 -13.77 -10.48
N SER A 8 -7.32 -12.84 -10.85
CA SER A 8 -8.45 -13.12 -11.74
C SER A 8 -8.03 -13.01 -13.22
N GLN A 9 -8.99 -13.15 -14.13
CA GLN A 9 -8.77 -12.95 -15.56
C GLN A 9 -8.80 -11.47 -16.00
N ASP A 10 -9.00 -10.54 -15.08
CA ASP A 10 -8.99 -9.11 -15.37
C ASP A 10 -7.56 -8.66 -15.77
N PRO A 11 -7.38 -8.10 -16.99
CA PRO A 11 -6.08 -7.63 -17.46
C PRO A 11 -5.39 -6.64 -16.52
N LEU A 12 -6.15 -5.78 -15.87
CA LEU A 12 -5.62 -4.83 -14.88
C LEU A 12 -5.00 -5.56 -13.68
N TYR A 13 -5.70 -6.59 -13.17
CA TYR A 13 -5.23 -7.37 -12.03
C TYR A 13 -4.01 -8.23 -12.40
N ILE A 14 -4.01 -8.81 -13.61
CA ILE A 14 -2.88 -9.55 -14.15
C ILE A 14 -1.65 -8.64 -14.25
N ALA A 15 -1.79 -7.46 -14.83
CA ALA A 15 -0.69 -6.50 -14.97
C ALA A 15 -0.13 -6.07 -13.60
N TYR A 16 -1.00 -5.83 -12.63
CA TYR A 16 -0.60 -5.51 -11.25
C TYR A 16 0.23 -6.65 -10.64
N HIS A 17 -0.25 -7.88 -10.72
CA HIS A 17 0.47 -9.05 -10.21
C HIS A 17 1.83 -9.21 -10.88
N ASP A 18 1.88 -9.11 -12.21
CA ASP A 18 3.07 -9.43 -12.98
C ASP A 18 4.16 -8.35 -12.89
N ASN A 19 3.77 -7.07 -12.73
CA ASN A 19 4.69 -5.95 -12.87
C ASN A 19 4.87 -5.10 -11.61
N GLU A 20 3.97 -5.18 -10.64
CA GLU A 20 4.01 -4.31 -9.45
C GLU A 20 4.15 -5.09 -8.15
N TRP A 21 3.26 -6.03 -7.89
CA TRP A 21 3.19 -6.74 -6.61
C TRP A 21 4.49 -7.53 -6.33
N GLY A 22 5.09 -7.28 -5.18
CA GLY A 22 6.34 -7.92 -4.78
C GLY A 22 7.61 -7.28 -5.37
N VAL A 23 7.47 -6.24 -6.20
CA VAL A 23 8.62 -5.50 -6.74
C VAL A 23 9.05 -4.43 -5.72
N PRO A 24 10.33 -4.42 -5.30
CA PRO A 24 10.79 -3.44 -4.32
C PRO A 24 10.59 -2.00 -4.78
N GLU A 25 9.89 -1.22 -3.96
CA GLU A 25 9.67 0.21 -4.16
C GLU A 25 10.48 1.00 -3.13
N THR A 26 11.30 1.92 -3.58
CA THR A 26 12.17 2.72 -2.72
C THR A 26 11.90 4.23 -2.80
N ASP A 27 10.95 4.64 -3.63
CA ASP A 27 10.54 6.04 -3.73
C ASP A 27 9.53 6.38 -2.62
N SER A 28 9.86 7.35 -1.77
CA SER A 28 9.03 7.75 -0.62
C SER A 28 7.62 8.16 -1.02
N LYS A 29 7.46 8.90 -2.12
CA LYS A 29 6.14 9.35 -2.58
C LYS A 29 5.28 8.19 -3.05
N LYS A 30 5.86 7.24 -3.79
CA LYS A 30 5.15 6.03 -4.23
C LYS A 30 4.77 5.14 -3.05
N LEU A 31 5.64 5.01 -2.07
CA LEU A 31 5.34 4.31 -0.82
C LEU A 31 4.20 5.00 -0.06
N PHE A 32 4.19 6.33 -0.02
CA PHE A 32 3.08 7.08 0.57
C PHE A 32 1.76 6.84 -0.17
N GLU A 33 1.76 6.91 -1.50
CA GLU A 33 0.57 6.58 -2.30
C GLU A 33 0.06 5.18 -1.95
N MET A 34 0.94 4.21 -1.91
CA MET A 34 0.55 2.82 -1.69
C MET A 34 0.03 2.57 -0.28
N ILE A 35 0.63 3.14 0.78
CA ILE A 35 0.08 2.97 2.13
C ILE A 35 -1.32 3.59 2.26
N CYS A 36 -1.55 4.73 1.59
CA CYS A 36 -2.86 5.35 1.55
C CYS A 36 -3.89 4.49 0.81
N LEU A 37 -3.53 3.96 -0.36
CA LEU A 37 -4.42 3.10 -1.15
C LEU A 37 -4.73 1.78 -0.43
N GLU A 38 -3.74 1.16 0.22
CA GLU A 38 -3.96 -0.04 1.02
C GLU A 38 -4.92 0.22 2.19
N GLY A 39 -4.84 1.39 2.81
CA GLY A 39 -5.79 1.79 3.84
C GLY A 39 -7.24 1.87 3.34
N GLN A 40 -7.45 2.19 2.06
CA GLN A 40 -8.79 2.22 1.44
C GLN A 40 -9.38 0.81 1.31
N GLN A 41 -8.54 -0.21 1.30
CA GLN A 41 -8.95 -1.61 1.20
C GLN A 41 -9.72 -2.12 2.43
N ALA A 42 -9.62 -1.48 3.58
CA ALA A 42 -10.28 -1.93 4.80
C ALA A 42 -11.78 -2.20 4.56
N GLY A 43 -12.21 -3.46 4.72
CA GLY A 43 -13.58 -3.91 4.47
C GLY A 43 -13.99 -4.08 3.00
N VAL A 44 -13.08 -3.89 2.05
CA VAL A 44 -13.30 -4.12 0.62
C VAL A 44 -12.13 -4.89 0.01
N SER A 45 -12.27 -5.34 -1.24
CA SER A 45 -11.17 -6.04 -1.91
C SER A 45 -10.13 -5.07 -2.48
N TRP A 46 -8.87 -5.51 -2.55
CA TRP A 46 -7.84 -4.74 -3.24
C TRP A 46 -8.18 -4.50 -4.72
N HIS A 47 -8.78 -5.47 -5.38
CA HIS A 47 -9.22 -5.33 -6.77
C HIS A 47 -10.20 -4.14 -6.95
N THR A 48 -11.08 -3.93 -5.96
CA THR A 48 -11.99 -2.77 -5.96
C THR A 48 -11.19 -1.45 -5.90
N VAL A 49 -10.19 -1.36 -5.01
CA VAL A 49 -9.34 -0.17 -4.88
C VAL A 49 -8.50 0.03 -6.15
N LEU A 50 -7.90 -1.04 -6.66
CA LEU A 50 -7.07 -1.01 -7.86
C LEU A 50 -7.83 -0.44 -9.06
N LYS A 51 -9.09 -0.83 -9.26
CA LYS A 51 -9.95 -0.29 -10.32
C LYS A 51 -10.22 1.21 -10.18
N LYS A 52 -10.15 1.73 -8.96
CA LYS A 52 -10.39 3.14 -8.63
C LYS A 52 -9.10 3.95 -8.53
N ARG A 53 -7.93 3.31 -8.68
CA ARG A 53 -6.62 3.93 -8.42
C ARG A 53 -6.39 5.22 -9.19
N GLU A 54 -6.69 5.23 -10.50
CA GLU A 54 -6.49 6.42 -11.33
C GLU A 54 -7.39 7.57 -10.88
N ASN A 55 -8.62 7.27 -10.45
CA ASN A 55 -9.51 8.30 -9.92
C ASN A 55 -9.02 8.81 -8.55
N TYR A 56 -8.49 7.94 -7.70
CA TYR A 56 -7.82 8.38 -6.46
C TYR A 56 -6.67 9.32 -6.75
N ARG A 57 -5.83 9.00 -7.73
CA ARG A 57 -4.72 9.86 -8.14
C ARG A 57 -5.21 11.23 -8.58
N ALA A 58 -6.26 11.27 -9.41
CA ALA A 58 -6.87 12.53 -9.85
C ALA A 58 -7.45 13.33 -8.67
N CYS A 59 -8.17 12.68 -7.76
CA CYS A 59 -8.81 13.32 -6.61
C CYS A 59 -7.82 13.84 -5.57
N PHE A 60 -6.67 13.18 -5.40
CA PHE A 60 -5.69 13.47 -4.36
C PHE A 60 -4.38 14.03 -4.92
N HIS A 61 -4.45 14.84 -5.98
CA HIS A 61 -3.31 15.58 -6.53
C HIS A 61 -2.10 14.69 -6.87
N GLN A 62 -2.34 13.52 -7.46
CA GLN A 62 -1.31 12.52 -7.79
C GLN A 62 -0.51 12.08 -6.54
N PHE A 63 -1.12 12.13 -5.38
CA PHE A 63 -0.49 11.82 -4.09
C PHE A 63 0.79 12.61 -3.81
N VAL A 64 0.86 13.85 -4.28
CA VAL A 64 1.91 14.81 -3.87
C VAL A 64 1.63 15.22 -2.44
N PRO A 65 2.46 14.82 -1.45
CA PRO A 65 2.09 14.98 -0.04
C PRO A 65 1.76 16.42 0.39
N VAL A 66 2.52 17.41 -0.10
CA VAL A 66 2.27 18.82 0.20
C VAL A 66 0.87 19.25 -0.27
N LYS A 67 0.47 18.83 -1.46
CA LYS A 67 -0.84 19.19 -2.03
C LYS A 67 -1.98 18.47 -1.31
N VAL A 68 -1.78 17.19 -0.99
CA VAL A 68 -2.79 16.42 -0.24
C VAL A 68 -2.94 16.97 1.17
N ALA A 69 -1.86 17.30 1.85
CA ALA A 69 -1.87 17.87 3.20
C ALA A 69 -2.59 19.23 3.28
N ALA A 70 -2.62 19.98 2.18
CA ALA A 70 -3.29 21.28 2.07
C ALA A 70 -4.80 21.17 1.85
N MET A 71 -5.33 19.98 1.55
CA MET A 71 -6.76 19.75 1.33
C MET A 71 -7.55 20.06 2.61
N GLN A 72 -8.75 20.60 2.46
CA GLN A 72 -9.60 21.08 3.55
C GLN A 72 -10.93 20.30 3.60
N GLU A 73 -11.78 20.66 4.56
CA GLU A 73 -13.09 19.98 4.75
C GLU A 73 -13.98 20.10 3.51
N GLU A 74 -13.92 21.20 2.77
CA GLU A 74 -14.66 21.39 1.52
C GLU A 74 -14.27 20.34 0.46
N ASP A 75 -13.00 19.94 0.44
CA ASP A 75 -12.54 18.87 -0.44
C ASP A 75 -13.13 17.53 -0.01
N VAL A 76 -13.17 17.26 1.29
CA VAL A 76 -13.79 16.05 1.84
C VAL A 76 -15.27 16.00 1.46
N GLU A 77 -16.01 17.09 1.64
CA GLU A 77 -17.43 17.18 1.28
C GLU A 77 -17.67 16.90 -0.21
N ARG A 78 -16.80 17.38 -1.08
CA ARG A 78 -16.85 17.09 -2.51
C ARG A 78 -16.55 15.63 -2.80
N LEU A 79 -15.52 15.07 -2.18
CA LEU A 79 -15.03 13.71 -2.45
C LEU A 79 -15.98 12.62 -1.94
N VAL A 80 -16.73 12.85 -0.86
CA VAL A 80 -17.75 11.89 -0.39
C VAL A 80 -18.89 11.70 -1.40
N GLN A 81 -19.01 12.58 -2.40
CA GLN A 81 -19.98 12.46 -3.49
C GLN A 81 -19.41 11.79 -4.74
N ASP A 82 -18.11 11.55 -4.79
CA ASP A 82 -17.45 10.98 -5.97
C ASP A 82 -17.53 9.43 -5.97
N ALA A 83 -18.32 8.89 -6.89
CA ALA A 83 -18.48 7.45 -7.05
C ALA A 83 -17.22 6.76 -7.60
N GLY A 84 -16.26 7.50 -8.13
CA GLY A 84 -14.98 6.98 -8.62
C GLY A 84 -14.02 6.55 -7.53
N ILE A 85 -14.29 6.92 -6.27
CA ILE A 85 -13.57 6.48 -5.10
C ILE A 85 -14.53 5.83 -4.10
N ILE A 86 -13.99 5.22 -3.04
CA ILE A 86 -14.81 4.70 -1.95
C ILE A 86 -15.32 5.91 -1.14
N ARG A 87 -16.65 6.08 -1.11
CA ARG A 87 -17.31 7.23 -0.47
C ARG A 87 -17.43 7.05 1.04
N HIS A 88 -16.29 6.99 1.70
CA HIS A 88 -16.18 6.81 3.15
C HIS A 88 -15.40 8.00 3.72
N ARG A 89 -16.10 8.88 4.44
CA ARG A 89 -15.53 10.13 4.99
C ARG A 89 -14.24 9.88 5.76
N GLY A 90 -14.26 8.93 6.69
CA GLY A 90 -13.08 8.61 7.52
C GLY A 90 -11.88 8.17 6.71
N LYS A 91 -12.08 7.40 5.65
CA LYS A 91 -11.01 6.97 4.75
C LYS A 91 -10.45 8.13 3.91
N ILE A 92 -11.30 9.05 3.47
CA ILE A 92 -10.87 10.26 2.74
C ILE A 92 -10.05 11.16 3.68
N GLN A 93 -10.55 11.43 4.88
CA GLN A 93 -9.83 12.21 5.88
C GLN A 93 -8.51 11.57 6.27
N ALA A 94 -8.43 10.24 6.30
CA ALA A 94 -7.20 9.53 6.61
C ALA A 94 -6.10 9.79 5.59
N ILE A 95 -6.40 9.84 4.30
CA ILE A 95 -5.40 10.17 3.25
C ILE A 95 -4.81 11.55 3.52
N ILE A 96 -5.65 12.54 3.82
CA ILE A 96 -5.20 13.91 4.11
C ILE A 96 -4.36 13.96 5.39
N GLY A 97 -4.83 13.31 6.44
CA GLY A 97 -4.09 13.21 7.71
C GLY A 97 -2.76 12.47 7.57
N ASN A 98 -2.73 11.41 6.77
CA ASN A 98 -1.51 10.66 6.49
C ASN A 98 -0.48 11.53 5.74
N ALA A 99 -0.93 12.40 4.83
CA ALA A 99 -0.05 13.34 4.14
C ALA A 99 0.59 14.33 5.13
N ARG A 100 -0.17 14.83 6.10
CA ARG A 100 0.35 15.71 7.15
C ARG A 100 1.37 15.00 8.03
N ALA A 101 1.09 13.76 8.40
CA ALA A 101 2.03 12.93 9.17
C ALA A 101 3.32 12.65 8.39
N TYR A 102 3.19 12.34 7.09
CA TYR A 102 4.35 12.15 6.20
C TYR A 102 5.26 13.40 6.17
N LEU A 103 4.68 14.58 5.99
CA LEU A 103 5.44 15.83 5.98
C LEU A 103 6.10 16.10 7.33
N GLN A 104 5.43 15.78 8.43
CA GLN A 104 6.02 15.91 9.77
C GLN A 104 7.24 15.00 9.94
N MET A 105 7.18 13.78 9.41
CA MET A 105 8.32 12.86 9.41
C MET A 105 9.49 13.43 8.62
N GLU A 106 9.24 13.99 7.43
CA GLU A 106 10.29 14.62 6.63
C GLU A 106 10.94 15.79 7.39
N GLN A 107 10.14 16.65 8.02
CA GLN A 107 10.65 17.76 8.84
C GLN A 107 11.49 17.29 10.01
N ASN A 108 11.19 16.12 10.55
CA ASN A 108 11.93 15.50 11.64
C ASN A 108 13.17 14.72 11.19
N GLY A 109 13.51 14.77 9.90
CA GLY A 109 14.65 14.04 9.35
C GLY A 109 14.43 12.53 9.21
N GLU A 110 13.16 12.10 9.09
CA GLU A 110 12.79 10.70 8.84
C GLU A 110 12.25 10.55 7.41
N PRO A 111 13.09 10.32 6.38
CA PRO A 111 12.60 10.02 5.04
C PRO A 111 11.73 8.76 5.06
N PHE A 112 10.56 8.82 4.41
CA PHE A 112 9.56 7.75 4.52
C PHE A 112 10.08 6.40 4.02
N ALA A 113 10.83 6.38 2.91
CA ALA A 113 11.41 5.15 2.38
C ALA A 113 12.38 4.49 3.36
N ASP A 114 13.30 5.25 3.94
CA ASP A 114 14.26 4.73 4.93
C ASP A 114 13.54 4.19 6.16
N PHE A 115 12.52 4.92 6.64
CA PHE A 115 11.71 4.49 7.77
C PHE A 115 11.03 3.16 7.48
N VAL A 116 10.32 3.04 6.36
CA VAL A 116 9.57 1.83 5.98
C VAL A 116 10.51 0.64 5.82
N TRP A 117 11.59 0.79 5.07
CA TRP A 117 12.54 -0.29 4.80
C TRP A 117 13.33 -0.74 6.02
N SER A 118 13.43 0.10 7.05
CA SER A 118 14.11 -0.27 8.30
C SER A 118 13.45 -1.47 9.00
N PHE A 119 12.15 -1.70 8.78
CA PHE A 119 11.41 -2.81 9.38
C PHE A 119 11.75 -4.18 8.80
N VAL A 120 12.46 -4.22 7.69
CA VAL A 120 13.00 -5.46 7.07
C VAL A 120 14.52 -5.38 6.89
N ASN A 121 15.21 -4.53 7.67
CA ASN A 121 16.67 -4.33 7.61
C ASN A 121 17.16 -3.97 6.20
N HIS A 122 16.37 -3.19 5.44
CA HIS A 122 16.65 -2.75 4.07
C HIS A 122 16.89 -3.91 3.09
N GLN A 123 16.34 -5.09 3.37
CA GLN A 123 16.48 -6.29 2.53
C GLN A 123 15.10 -6.88 2.23
N PRO A 124 14.73 -7.06 0.94
CA PRO A 124 13.49 -7.76 0.60
C PRO A 124 13.47 -9.18 1.20
N GLN A 125 12.32 -9.54 1.76
CA GLN A 125 12.10 -10.89 2.30
C GLN A 125 11.35 -11.71 1.25
N VAL A 126 11.92 -12.84 0.81
CA VAL A 126 11.32 -13.70 -0.20
C VAL A 126 10.73 -14.94 0.45
N THR A 127 9.45 -15.20 0.24
CA THR A 127 8.77 -16.37 0.77
C THR A 127 9.25 -17.66 0.08
N GLN A 128 9.18 -18.76 0.80
CA GLN A 128 9.31 -20.12 0.25
C GLN A 128 7.96 -20.86 0.26
N ALA A 129 6.86 -20.14 0.46
CA ALA A 129 5.51 -20.71 0.47
C ALA A 129 5.19 -21.35 -0.89
N THR A 130 4.61 -22.54 -0.83
CA THR A 130 4.17 -23.28 -2.02
C THR A 130 2.69 -23.04 -2.31
N THR A 131 1.94 -22.65 -1.28
CA THR A 131 0.50 -22.37 -1.38
C THR A 131 0.15 -21.04 -0.71
N LEU A 132 -1.00 -20.46 -1.09
CA LEU A 132 -1.48 -19.20 -0.48
C LEU A 132 -1.79 -19.35 1.01
N SER A 133 -2.18 -20.56 1.46
CA SER A 133 -2.49 -20.80 2.87
C SER A 133 -1.26 -20.72 3.79
N GLU A 134 -0.07 -20.84 3.24
CA GLU A 134 1.17 -20.69 3.99
C GLU A 134 1.61 -19.24 4.16
N ILE A 135 1.00 -18.30 3.40
CA ILE A 135 1.32 -16.89 3.47
C ILE A 135 0.58 -16.28 4.65
N PRO A 136 1.28 -15.61 5.59
CA PRO A 136 0.63 -14.98 6.73
C PRO A 136 -0.17 -13.75 6.33
N THR A 137 -1.08 -13.32 7.20
CA THR A 137 -1.81 -12.04 7.06
C THR A 137 -1.15 -10.91 7.84
N SER A 138 -0.23 -11.24 8.73
CA SER A 138 0.58 -10.29 9.50
C SER A 138 1.85 -10.98 9.97
N THR A 139 2.85 -10.19 10.33
CA THR A 139 4.14 -10.64 10.86
C THR A 139 4.57 -9.72 11.99
N PRO A 140 5.59 -10.09 12.80
CA PRO A 140 6.18 -9.16 13.76
C PRO A 140 6.63 -7.84 13.13
N ALA A 141 7.16 -7.88 11.90
CA ALA A 141 7.55 -6.67 11.17
C ALA A 141 6.34 -5.78 10.83
N SER A 142 5.23 -6.37 10.36
CA SER A 142 4.00 -5.59 10.09
C SER A 142 3.37 -5.04 11.36
N ASP A 143 3.44 -5.78 12.47
CA ASP A 143 2.98 -5.31 13.77
C ASP A 143 3.77 -4.08 14.23
N ALA A 144 5.09 -4.14 14.11
CA ALA A 144 5.98 -3.03 14.46
C ALA A 144 5.77 -1.81 13.55
N LEU A 145 5.63 -2.02 12.25
CA LEU A 145 5.35 -0.95 11.28
C LEU A 145 4.01 -0.28 11.58
N SER A 146 2.96 -1.06 11.83
CA SER A 146 1.64 -0.57 12.21
C SER A 146 1.71 0.32 13.44
N LYS A 147 2.33 -0.16 14.50
CA LYS A 147 2.50 0.58 15.76
C LYS A 147 3.26 1.89 15.54
N ALA A 148 4.34 1.86 14.78
CA ALA A 148 5.17 3.02 14.50
C ALA A 148 4.45 4.07 13.65
N LEU A 149 3.68 3.64 12.64
CA LEU A 149 2.85 4.53 11.82
C LEU A 149 1.74 5.19 12.63
N LYS A 150 1.02 4.41 13.46
CA LYS A 150 -0.02 4.95 14.35
C LYS A 150 0.55 6.00 15.31
N LYS A 151 1.72 5.75 15.86
CA LYS A 151 2.41 6.70 16.75
C LYS A 151 2.70 8.04 16.05
N ARG A 152 2.93 8.01 14.74
CA ARG A 152 3.19 9.21 13.92
C ARG A 152 1.92 9.87 13.39
N GLY A 153 0.75 9.34 13.73
CA GLY A 153 -0.54 9.92 13.37
C GLY A 153 -1.18 9.36 12.10
N PHE A 154 -0.62 8.31 11.51
CA PHE A 154 -1.26 7.63 10.38
C PHE A 154 -2.51 6.87 10.84
N LYS A 155 -3.50 6.78 9.94
CA LYS A 155 -4.76 6.06 10.15
C LYS A 155 -4.99 5.04 9.06
N PHE A 156 -5.82 4.03 9.35
CA PHE A 156 -6.05 2.86 8.49
C PHE A 156 -4.76 2.12 8.16
N VAL A 157 -3.92 1.97 9.17
CA VAL A 157 -2.62 1.30 9.09
C VAL A 157 -2.51 0.15 10.10
N GLY A 158 -3.58 -0.63 10.26
CA GLY A 158 -3.54 -1.85 11.06
C GLY A 158 -2.52 -2.84 10.50
N THR A 159 -2.14 -3.86 11.30
CA THR A 159 -1.07 -4.79 10.91
C THR A 159 -1.36 -5.54 9.60
N THR A 160 -2.64 -5.93 9.36
CA THR A 160 -3.03 -6.61 8.12
C THR A 160 -2.87 -5.69 6.91
N ILE A 161 -3.26 -4.43 7.03
CA ILE A 161 -3.06 -3.42 5.98
C ILE A 161 -1.55 -3.17 5.76
N CYS A 162 -0.78 -3.05 6.83
CA CYS A 162 0.67 -2.89 6.74
C CYS A 162 1.34 -4.08 6.06
N TYR A 163 0.89 -5.30 6.35
CA TYR A 163 1.43 -6.48 5.68
C TYR A 163 1.09 -6.49 4.18
N SER A 164 -0.16 -6.18 3.81
CA SER A 164 -0.54 -6.02 2.41
C SER A 164 0.29 -4.95 1.70
N PHE A 165 0.57 -3.85 2.38
CA PHE A 165 1.47 -2.80 1.90
C PHE A 165 2.89 -3.32 1.69
N MET A 166 3.43 -4.10 2.63
CA MET A 166 4.75 -4.69 2.52
C MET A 166 4.83 -5.65 1.32
N GLN A 167 3.80 -6.45 1.07
CA GLN A 167 3.70 -7.30 -0.11
C GLN A 167 3.65 -6.48 -1.40
N ALA A 168 2.80 -5.46 -1.46
CA ALA A 168 2.61 -4.63 -2.64
C ALA A 168 3.88 -3.90 -3.05
N CYS A 169 4.65 -3.41 -2.07
CA CYS A 169 5.87 -2.61 -2.29
C CYS A 169 7.17 -3.43 -2.24
N GLY A 170 7.07 -4.74 -2.20
CA GLY A 170 8.22 -5.63 -2.30
C GLY A 170 9.15 -5.66 -1.10
N LEU A 171 8.72 -5.13 0.07
CA LEU A 171 9.42 -5.38 1.33
C LEU A 171 9.40 -6.88 1.65
N VAL A 172 8.29 -7.52 1.31
CA VAL A 172 8.20 -8.98 1.22
C VAL A 172 7.76 -9.35 -0.20
N ASN A 173 8.30 -10.43 -0.72
CA ASN A 173 7.87 -11.01 -1.98
C ASN A 173 7.17 -12.34 -1.68
N ASP A 174 5.84 -12.31 -1.74
CA ASP A 174 4.99 -13.47 -1.41
C ASP A 174 4.40 -14.14 -2.65
N HIS A 175 5.01 -13.96 -3.82
CA HIS A 175 4.75 -14.86 -4.93
C HIS A 175 5.11 -16.29 -4.49
N VAL A 176 4.16 -17.22 -4.61
CA VAL A 176 4.44 -18.62 -4.24
C VAL A 176 5.50 -19.22 -5.16
N VAL A 177 6.22 -20.24 -4.67
CA VAL A 177 7.35 -20.84 -5.39
C VAL A 177 6.99 -21.29 -6.82
N GLY A 178 5.77 -21.74 -7.06
CA GLY A 178 5.29 -22.12 -8.41
C GLY A 178 4.88 -20.96 -9.31
N CYS A 179 4.89 -19.74 -8.81
CA CYS A 179 4.46 -18.58 -9.57
C CYS A 179 5.53 -18.10 -10.56
N CYS A 180 5.10 -17.71 -11.77
CA CYS A 180 5.99 -17.16 -12.79
C CYS A 180 6.75 -15.88 -12.33
N CYS A 181 6.23 -15.17 -11.34
CA CYS A 181 6.85 -13.96 -10.81
C CYS A 181 7.71 -14.18 -9.56
N HIS A 182 7.79 -15.41 -9.06
CA HIS A 182 8.68 -15.71 -7.94
C HIS A 182 10.14 -15.44 -8.34
N PRO A 183 10.94 -14.77 -7.49
CA PRO A 183 12.33 -14.42 -7.84
C PRO A 183 13.19 -15.60 -8.28
N GLY A 184 12.97 -16.80 -7.73
CA GLY A 184 13.65 -18.01 -8.11
C GLY A 184 13.33 -18.54 -9.51
N ASN A 185 12.29 -18.02 -10.16
CA ASN A 185 11.82 -18.43 -11.49
C ASN A 185 12.11 -17.39 -12.58
N LYS A 186 12.60 -16.21 -12.18
CA LYS A 186 13.03 -15.18 -13.14
C LYS A 186 14.43 -15.50 -13.64
N PRO A 187 14.68 -15.37 -14.97
CA PRO A 187 16.00 -15.60 -15.54
C PRO A 187 17.05 -14.58 -15.07
#